data_133b81427d79811544695ae792707168
#
_entry.id   133b81427d79811544695ae792707168
#
_cell.length_a   1.000
_cell.length_b   1.000
_cell.length_c   1.000
_cell.angle_alpha   90.00
_cell.angle_beta   90.00
_cell.angle_gamma   90.00
#
_symmetry.space_group_name_H-M   'P 1'
#
loop_
_entity.id
_entity.type
_entity.pdbx_description
1 polymer ?
#
loop_
_entity_poly.entity_id
_entity_poly.type
_entity_poly.pdbx_seq_one_letter_code
_entity_poly.pdbx_strand_id
1 'polypeptide(L)'
;MLEVVSWKQKHLKKSNKNKIILMEIYIKLFEVIFPVFFIIGIGYFIGKNNPNIDTSFITNYAANFGTPSLVIFALTSTGISFVLFAEYFIYSLILLACFGIVGLIFLVVMKKDYIRELPPFILPNTGNMGIPICLFAYGKLGMGVAAAISSLVVVLHFTLNIFLAKKKFDLNVIVKSPAFYSILVTVIFLYFEIPMPQFVLNTVMLLAYTMIVLILMSLGIGLTQMKVFSFKSSIITSIG
;
A
#
# COMPACT_ATOMS: atom_id res chain seq x y z
N MET A 1 -39.94 -34.30 -23.66
CA MET A 1 -39.39 -34.76 -22.36
C MET A 1 -37.87 -34.72 -22.29
N LEU A 2 -37.14 -35.18 -23.34
CA LEU A 2 -35.69 -35.19 -23.38
C LEU A 2 -35.03 -33.81 -23.38
N GLU A 3 -35.61 -32.78 -24.01
CA GLU A 3 -35.08 -31.40 -24.05
C GLU A 3 -35.12 -30.73 -22.68
N VAL A 4 -36.18 -30.96 -21.89
CA VAL A 4 -36.31 -30.41 -20.52
C VAL A 4 -35.28 -31.00 -19.58
N VAL A 5 -34.96 -32.29 -19.73
CA VAL A 5 -33.89 -32.96 -18.96
C VAL A 5 -32.50 -32.42 -19.33
N SER A 6 -32.26 -32.22 -20.63
CA SER A 6 -31.00 -31.63 -21.14
C SER A 6 -30.80 -30.19 -20.63
N TRP A 7 -31.85 -29.36 -20.68
CA TRP A 7 -31.82 -27.99 -20.18
C TRP A 7 -31.52 -27.95 -18.65
N LYS A 8 -32.18 -28.78 -17.87
CA LYS A 8 -31.98 -28.87 -16.43
C LYS A 8 -30.57 -29.32 -16.05
N GLN A 9 -30.00 -30.29 -16.77
CA GLN A 9 -28.61 -30.72 -16.57
C GLN A 9 -27.60 -29.62 -16.92
N LYS A 10 -27.84 -28.85 -17.99
CA LYS A 10 -26.97 -27.73 -18.41
C LYS A 10 -26.98 -26.62 -17.36
N HIS A 11 -28.15 -26.29 -16.77
CA HIS A 11 -28.27 -25.29 -15.72
C HIS A 11 -27.63 -25.75 -14.40
N LEU A 12 -27.78 -27.02 -14.01
CA LEU A 12 -27.11 -27.59 -12.83
C LEU A 12 -25.58 -27.60 -13.00
N LYS A 13 -25.05 -27.97 -14.16
CA LYS A 13 -23.61 -27.87 -14.45
C LYS A 13 -23.09 -26.45 -14.38
N LYS A 14 -23.82 -25.47 -14.91
CA LYS A 14 -23.46 -24.04 -14.83
C LYS A 14 -23.51 -23.53 -13.40
N SER A 15 -24.50 -23.89 -12.61
CA SER A 15 -24.63 -23.54 -11.19
C SER A 15 -23.49 -24.10 -10.35
N ASN A 16 -23.14 -25.39 -10.54
CA ASN A 16 -22.01 -26.00 -9.84
C ASN A 16 -20.66 -25.39 -10.22
N LYS A 17 -20.46 -25.07 -11.51
CA LYS A 17 -19.25 -24.39 -11.97
C LYS A 17 -19.11 -23.00 -11.31
N ASN A 18 -20.19 -22.24 -11.23
CA ASN A 18 -20.18 -20.92 -10.56
C ASN A 18 -19.87 -21.04 -9.06
N LYS A 19 -20.41 -22.07 -8.38
CA LYS A 19 -20.09 -22.31 -6.95
C LYS A 19 -18.62 -22.66 -6.74
N ILE A 20 -18.04 -23.47 -7.61
CA ILE A 20 -16.60 -23.83 -7.55
C ILE A 20 -15.75 -22.58 -7.75
N ILE A 21 -16.04 -21.78 -8.77
CA ILE A 21 -15.30 -20.51 -9.05
C ILE A 21 -15.40 -19.55 -7.86
N LEU A 22 -16.58 -19.40 -7.28
CA LEU A 22 -16.77 -18.55 -6.09
C LEU A 22 -15.93 -19.06 -4.91
N MET A 23 -15.93 -20.38 -4.69
CA MET A 23 -15.14 -20.97 -3.59
C MET A 23 -13.64 -20.76 -3.80
N GLU A 24 -13.14 -20.92 -5.02
CA GLU A 24 -11.75 -20.65 -5.38
C GLU A 24 -11.38 -19.17 -5.15
N ILE A 25 -12.28 -18.23 -5.50
CA ILE A 25 -12.09 -16.80 -5.25
C ILE A 25 -12.01 -16.51 -3.74
N TYR A 26 -12.91 -17.10 -2.93
CA TYR A 26 -12.87 -16.89 -1.49
C TYR A 26 -11.62 -17.47 -0.83
N ILE A 27 -11.17 -18.66 -1.27
CA ILE A 27 -9.94 -19.27 -0.77
C ILE A 27 -8.75 -18.36 -1.12
N LYS A 28 -8.65 -17.92 -2.38
CA LYS A 28 -7.57 -17.03 -2.82
C LYS A 28 -7.58 -15.69 -2.08
N LEU A 29 -8.77 -15.12 -1.86
CA LEU A 29 -8.91 -13.90 -1.09
C LEU A 29 -8.42 -14.09 0.36
N PHE A 30 -8.76 -15.21 0.97
CA PHE A 30 -8.29 -15.56 2.32
C PHE A 30 -6.77 -15.74 2.36
N GLU A 31 -6.18 -16.46 1.40
CA GLU A 31 -4.73 -16.65 1.30
C GLU A 31 -3.96 -15.33 1.17
N VAL A 32 -4.53 -14.35 0.46
CA VAL A 32 -3.92 -13.03 0.27
C VAL A 32 -4.04 -12.16 1.53
N ILE A 33 -5.21 -12.15 2.16
CA ILE A 33 -5.53 -11.22 3.25
C ILE A 33 -5.05 -11.75 4.60
N PHE A 34 -5.15 -13.05 4.83
CA PHE A 34 -4.85 -13.66 6.13
C PHE A 34 -3.44 -13.35 6.65
N PRO A 35 -2.35 -13.46 5.89
CA PRO A 35 -1.01 -13.16 6.39
C PRO A 35 -0.87 -11.73 6.90
N VAL A 36 -1.46 -10.77 6.18
CA VAL A 36 -1.42 -9.35 6.53
C VAL A 36 -2.15 -9.09 7.85
N PHE A 37 -3.40 -9.56 7.95
CA PHE A 37 -4.20 -9.36 9.16
C PHE A 37 -3.68 -10.18 10.35
N PHE A 38 -3.09 -11.34 10.11
CA PHE A 38 -2.46 -12.14 11.15
C PHE A 38 -1.29 -11.41 11.80
N ILE A 39 -0.40 -10.79 10.99
CA ILE A 39 0.72 -9.99 11.50
C ILE A 39 0.22 -8.75 12.26
N ILE A 40 -0.81 -8.06 11.75
CA ILE A 40 -1.48 -6.96 12.46
C ILE A 40 -2.04 -7.45 13.80
N GLY A 41 -2.65 -8.64 13.83
CA GLY A 41 -3.18 -9.27 15.03
C GLY A 41 -2.11 -9.56 16.08
N ILE A 42 -0.92 -10.02 15.67
CA ILE A 42 0.24 -10.17 16.56
C ILE A 42 0.62 -8.80 17.17
N GLY A 43 0.71 -7.77 16.34
CA GLY A 43 0.99 -6.40 16.80
C GLY A 43 -0.05 -5.89 17.79
N TYR A 44 -1.34 -6.12 17.51
CA TYR A 44 -2.43 -5.78 18.43
C TYR A 44 -2.30 -6.49 19.78
N PHE A 45 -1.99 -7.79 19.77
CA PHE A 45 -1.77 -8.55 21.01
C PHE A 45 -0.59 -8.01 21.82
N ILE A 46 0.54 -7.69 21.17
CA ILE A 46 1.70 -7.06 21.80
C ILE A 46 1.33 -5.70 22.43
N GLY A 47 0.66 -4.84 21.67
CA GLY A 47 0.25 -3.50 22.12
C GLY A 47 -0.75 -3.54 23.26
N LYS A 48 -1.69 -4.52 23.25
CA LYS A 48 -2.65 -4.72 24.33
C LYS A 48 -1.95 -5.12 25.65
N ASN A 49 -0.92 -5.95 25.56
CA ASN A 49 -0.17 -6.40 26.74
C ASN A 49 0.88 -5.38 27.22
N ASN A 50 1.26 -4.44 26.34
CA ASN A 50 2.26 -3.42 26.63
C ASN A 50 1.74 -2.04 26.14
N PRO A 51 0.82 -1.38 26.86
CA PRO A 51 0.16 -0.14 26.38
C PRO A 51 1.13 1.01 26.10
N ASN A 52 2.29 1.02 26.75
CA ASN A 52 3.30 2.08 26.62
C ASN A 52 4.44 1.73 25.67
N ILE A 53 4.27 0.70 24.80
CA ILE A 53 5.32 0.32 23.88
C ILE A 53 5.61 1.46 22.88
N ASP A 54 6.90 1.81 22.79
CA ASP A 54 7.38 2.81 21.85
C ASP A 54 7.69 2.16 20.50
N THR A 55 7.02 2.65 19.45
CA THR A 55 7.23 2.20 18.07
C THR A 55 8.16 3.11 17.26
N SER A 56 8.81 4.08 17.91
CA SER A 56 9.70 5.05 17.24
C SER A 56 10.84 4.38 16.50
N PHE A 57 11.41 3.29 17.06
CA PHE A 57 12.43 2.51 16.36
C PHE A 57 11.90 1.95 15.04
N ILE A 58 10.70 1.37 15.04
CA ILE A 58 10.08 0.78 13.85
C ILE A 58 9.85 1.87 12.79
N THR A 59 9.32 3.02 13.20
CA THR A 59 9.08 4.15 12.31
C THR A 59 10.38 4.69 11.70
N ASN A 60 11.41 4.85 12.52
CA ASN A 60 12.73 5.30 12.07
C ASN A 60 13.39 4.28 11.13
N TYR A 61 13.31 3.00 11.44
CA TYR A 61 13.79 1.94 10.55
C TYR A 61 13.04 1.94 9.22
N ALA A 62 11.71 2.03 9.26
CA ALA A 62 10.89 2.08 8.06
C ALA A 62 11.23 3.28 7.17
N ALA A 63 11.40 4.48 7.75
CA ALA A 63 11.69 5.69 7.00
C ALA A 63 13.09 5.69 6.36
N ASN A 64 14.12 5.22 7.10
CA ASN A 64 15.51 5.38 6.69
C ASN A 64 16.07 4.17 5.92
N PHE A 65 15.59 2.98 6.18
CA PHE A 65 16.11 1.74 5.59
C PHE A 65 15.02 0.92 4.89
N GLY A 66 13.89 0.72 5.55
CA GLY A 66 12.85 -0.19 5.09
C GLY A 66 12.17 0.24 3.79
N THR A 67 11.62 1.45 3.76
CA THR A 67 10.95 1.99 2.55
C THR A 67 11.91 2.14 1.37
N PRO A 68 13.12 2.72 1.53
CA PRO A 68 14.11 2.73 0.47
C PRO A 68 14.42 1.33 -0.09
N SER A 69 14.66 0.36 0.79
CA SER A 69 14.96 -1.02 0.37
C SER A 69 13.77 -1.69 -0.31
N LEU A 70 12.55 -1.46 0.19
CA LEU A 70 11.34 -2.01 -0.40
C LEU A 70 11.12 -1.49 -1.83
N VAL A 71 11.33 -0.19 -2.06
CA VAL A 71 11.20 0.42 -3.39
C VAL A 71 12.25 -0.16 -4.34
N ILE A 72 13.52 -0.20 -3.94
CA ILE A 72 14.60 -0.77 -4.76
C ILE A 72 14.26 -2.23 -5.08
N PHE A 73 13.98 -3.06 -4.07
CA PHE A 73 13.71 -4.47 -4.26
C PHE A 73 12.49 -4.71 -5.14
N ALA A 74 11.36 -4.05 -4.85
CA ALA A 74 10.12 -4.26 -5.57
C ALA A 74 10.19 -3.83 -7.03
N LEU A 75 10.93 -2.77 -7.37
CA LEU A 75 11.06 -2.31 -8.75
C LEU A 75 12.11 -3.07 -9.54
N THR A 76 13.23 -3.48 -8.92
CA THR A 76 14.34 -4.11 -9.65
C THR A 76 14.27 -5.63 -9.72
N SER A 77 13.58 -6.30 -8.76
CA SER A 77 13.48 -7.78 -8.73
C SER A 77 12.28 -8.34 -9.46
N THR A 78 11.36 -7.50 -9.92
CA THR A 78 10.05 -7.92 -10.46
C THR A 78 10.02 -8.03 -11.98
N GLY A 79 11.05 -7.50 -12.65
CA GLY A 79 11.09 -7.44 -14.12
C GLY A 79 10.17 -6.36 -14.72
N ILE A 80 9.71 -5.41 -13.91
CA ILE A 80 8.96 -4.26 -14.43
C ILE A 80 9.87 -3.42 -15.34
N SER A 81 9.38 -3.07 -16.53
CA SER A 81 10.10 -2.17 -17.44
C SER A 81 9.92 -0.70 -17.03
N PHE A 82 10.84 0.16 -17.47
CA PHE A 82 10.69 1.61 -17.27
C PHE A 82 9.39 2.15 -17.87
N VAL A 83 8.98 1.65 -19.03
CA VAL A 83 7.71 2.06 -19.68
C VAL A 83 6.53 1.73 -18.80
N LEU A 84 6.46 0.51 -18.29
CA LEU A 84 5.38 0.07 -17.40
C LEU A 84 5.39 0.85 -16.08
N PHE A 85 6.56 1.10 -15.50
CA PHE A 85 6.71 1.97 -14.33
C PHE A 85 6.13 3.37 -14.59
N ALA A 86 6.55 4.03 -15.67
CA ALA A 86 6.10 5.37 -16.02
C ALA A 86 4.59 5.43 -16.27
N GLU A 87 4.04 4.43 -16.95
CA GLU A 87 2.60 4.31 -17.23
C GLU A 87 1.78 4.25 -15.94
N TYR A 88 2.10 3.35 -15.01
CA TYR A 88 1.40 3.25 -13.73
C TYR A 88 1.64 4.46 -12.82
N PHE A 89 2.82 5.07 -12.90
CA PHE A 89 3.11 6.30 -12.17
C PHE A 89 2.21 7.45 -12.65
N ILE A 90 2.06 7.62 -13.98
CA ILE A 90 1.19 8.64 -14.56
C ILE A 90 -0.29 8.36 -14.28
N TYR A 91 -0.75 7.12 -14.45
CA TYR A 91 -2.14 6.75 -14.14
C TYR A 91 -2.48 7.00 -12.67
N SER A 92 -1.56 6.66 -11.76
CA SER A 92 -1.77 6.93 -10.34
C SER A 92 -1.76 8.42 -10.03
N LEU A 93 -0.96 9.23 -10.72
CA LEU A 93 -0.96 10.68 -10.58
C LEU A 93 -2.32 11.29 -10.98
N ILE A 94 -2.86 10.87 -12.14
CA ILE A 94 -4.18 11.31 -12.60
C ILE A 94 -5.27 10.89 -11.60
N LEU A 95 -5.25 9.63 -11.17
CA LEU A 95 -6.23 9.08 -10.24
C LEU A 95 -6.20 9.82 -8.89
N LEU A 96 -5.01 10.04 -8.31
CA LEU A 96 -4.86 10.75 -7.06
C LEU A 96 -5.24 12.24 -7.18
N ALA A 97 -5.01 12.88 -8.34
CA ALA A 97 -5.49 14.22 -8.60
C ALA A 97 -7.03 14.27 -8.65
N CYS A 98 -7.67 13.31 -9.31
CA CYS A 98 -9.14 13.19 -9.32
C CYS A 98 -9.69 12.97 -7.90
N PHE A 99 -9.13 12.04 -7.13
CA PHE A 99 -9.52 11.85 -5.73
C PHE A 99 -9.26 13.08 -4.87
N GLY A 100 -8.18 13.82 -5.14
CA GLY A 100 -7.88 15.07 -4.47
C GLY A 100 -8.94 16.13 -4.69
N ILE A 101 -9.38 16.29 -5.93
CA ILE A 101 -10.45 17.25 -6.29
C ILE A 101 -11.78 16.84 -5.63
N VAL A 102 -12.18 15.57 -5.78
CA VAL A 102 -13.42 15.05 -5.19
C VAL A 102 -13.39 15.14 -3.67
N GLY A 103 -12.29 14.73 -3.04
CA GLY A 103 -12.11 14.81 -1.59
C GLY A 103 -12.14 16.26 -1.08
N LEU A 104 -11.51 17.19 -1.79
CA LEU A 104 -11.55 18.60 -1.43
C LEU A 104 -12.96 19.16 -1.50
N ILE A 105 -13.70 18.90 -2.59
CA ILE A 105 -15.10 19.33 -2.75
C ILE A 105 -15.95 18.75 -1.60
N PHE A 106 -15.81 17.46 -1.31
CA PHE A 106 -16.52 16.78 -0.22
C PHE A 106 -16.24 17.44 1.15
N LEU A 107 -14.98 17.66 1.47
CA LEU A 107 -14.59 18.26 2.75
C LEU A 107 -15.07 19.70 2.90
N VAL A 108 -15.03 20.50 1.82
CA VAL A 108 -15.57 21.87 1.81
C VAL A 108 -17.08 21.88 2.02
N VAL A 109 -17.82 21.01 1.32
CA VAL A 109 -19.29 20.88 1.48
C VAL A 109 -19.65 20.44 2.91
N MET A 110 -18.89 19.50 3.48
CA MET A 110 -19.07 19.00 4.85
C MET A 110 -18.55 19.98 5.92
N LYS A 111 -17.99 21.13 5.52
CA LYS A 111 -17.36 22.13 6.44
C LYS A 111 -16.30 21.52 7.34
N LYS A 112 -15.55 20.55 6.82
CA LYS A 112 -14.44 19.89 7.52
C LYS A 112 -13.12 20.65 7.29
N ASP A 113 -12.14 20.42 8.17
CA ASP A 113 -10.80 20.98 8.00
C ASP A 113 -10.04 20.20 6.91
N TYR A 114 -10.05 20.77 5.71
CA TYR A 114 -9.39 20.15 4.55
C TYR A 114 -7.86 20.02 4.71
N ILE A 115 -7.23 20.82 5.56
CA ILE A 115 -5.78 20.71 5.80
C ILE A 115 -5.47 19.40 6.55
N ARG A 116 -6.29 19.03 7.52
CA ARG A 116 -6.11 17.82 8.33
C ARG A 116 -6.68 16.57 7.68
N GLU A 117 -7.82 16.70 7.03
CA GLU A 117 -8.61 15.55 6.56
C GLU A 117 -8.28 15.15 5.10
N LEU A 118 -7.76 16.07 4.26
CA LEU A 118 -7.47 15.76 2.86
C LEU A 118 -6.33 14.72 2.68
N PRO A 119 -5.20 14.78 3.42
CA PRO A 119 -4.12 13.80 3.24
C PRO A 119 -4.56 12.35 3.42
N PRO A 120 -5.28 11.94 4.49
CA PRO A 120 -5.76 10.57 4.61
C PRO A 120 -6.77 10.16 3.53
N PHE A 121 -7.47 11.13 2.90
CA PHE A 121 -8.38 10.87 1.80
C PHE A 121 -7.67 10.48 0.49
N ILE A 122 -6.53 11.11 0.20
CA ILE A 122 -5.86 10.99 -1.10
C ILE A 122 -4.55 10.21 -1.05
N LEU A 123 -4.00 9.95 0.13
CA LEU A 123 -2.74 9.22 0.29
C LEU A 123 -2.99 7.83 0.90
N PRO A 124 -3.36 6.84 0.07
CA PRO A 124 -3.62 5.49 0.55
C PRO A 124 -2.33 4.81 1.03
N ASN A 125 -2.47 3.81 1.90
CA ASN A 125 -1.35 3.01 2.41
C ASN A 125 -0.87 1.98 1.37
N THR A 126 -0.38 2.47 0.24
CA THR A 126 0.05 1.63 -0.90
C THR A 126 1.34 0.88 -0.60
N GLY A 127 2.28 1.48 0.12
CA GLY A 127 3.57 0.88 0.44
C GLY A 127 3.44 -0.27 1.45
N ASN A 128 2.91 0.04 2.63
CA ASN A 128 2.94 -0.90 3.75
C ASN A 128 1.91 -2.03 3.66
N MET A 129 0.77 -1.77 3.03
CA MET A 129 -0.28 -2.78 2.82
C MET A 129 -0.45 -3.15 1.34
N GLY A 130 -0.40 -2.18 0.44
CA GLY A 130 -0.64 -2.42 -0.98
C GLY A 130 0.40 -3.34 -1.61
N ILE A 131 1.68 -3.12 -1.38
CA ILE A 131 2.75 -3.95 -1.95
C ILE A 131 2.64 -5.42 -1.51
N PRO A 132 2.52 -5.77 -0.21
CA PRO A 132 2.34 -7.16 0.22
C PRO A 132 1.07 -7.81 -0.35
N ILE A 133 -0.05 -7.11 -0.35
CA ILE A 133 -1.31 -7.62 -0.89
C ILE A 133 -1.18 -7.91 -2.39
N CYS A 134 -0.58 -7.00 -3.16
CA CYS A 134 -0.35 -7.21 -4.59
C CYS A 134 0.65 -8.34 -4.87
N LEU A 135 1.66 -8.50 -4.01
CA LEU A 135 2.60 -9.63 -4.10
C LEU A 135 1.87 -10.98 -3.93
N PHE A 136 1.00 -11.09 -2.93
CA PHE A 136 0.26 -12.33 -2.65
C PHE A 136 -0.84 -12.59 -3.69
N ALA A 137 -1.49 -11.54 -4.20
CA ALA A 137 -2.57 -11.67 -5.19
C ALA A 137 -2.07 -11.94 -6.61
N TYR A 138 -1.01 -11.25 -7.03
CA TYR A 138 -0.56 -11.19 -8.43
C TYR A 138 0.92 -11.55 -8.62
N GLY A 139 1.60 -12.01 -7.56
CA GLY A 139 3.01 -12.37 -7.60
C GLY A 139 3.96 -11.18 -7.80
N LYS A 140 5.16 -11.47 -8.30
CA LYS A 140 6.22 -10.45 -8.44
C LYS A 140 5.82 -9.25 -9.31
N LEU A 141 5.12 -9.49 -10.42
CA LEU A 141 4.68 -8.40 -11.31
C LEU A 141 3.71 -7.45 -10.58
N GLY A 142 2.75 -7.99 -9.82
CA GLY A 142 1.85 -7.20 -8.99
C GLY A 142 2.60 -6.37 -7.93
N MET A 143 3.65 -6.94 -7.33
CA MET A 143 4.52 -6.20 -6.41
C MET A 143 5.20 -5.02 -7.10
N GLY A 144 5.71 -5.21 -8.33
CA GLY A 144 6.37 -4.16 -9.11
C GLY A 144 5.42 -3.01 -9.47
N VAL A 145 4.21 -3.32 -9.94
CA VAL A 145 3.18 -2.32 -10.23
C VAL A 145 2.77 -1.55 -8.96
N ALA A 146 2.53 -2.26 -7.86
CA ALA A 146 2.22 -1.62 -6.58
C ALA A 146 3.36 -0.71 -6.09
N ALA A 147 4.62 -1.08 -6.33
CA ALA A 147 5.77 -0.26 -5.99
C ALA A 147 5.88 1.00 -6.87
N ALA A 148 5.53 0.92 -8.16
CA ALA A 148 5.47 2.09 -9.03
C ALA A 148 4.44 3.11 -8.52
N ILE A 149 3.23 2.66 -8.18
CA ILE A 149 2.19 3.50 -7.57
C ILE A 149 2.64 4.04 -6.22
N SER A 150 3.24 3.20 -5.37
CA SER A 150 3.74 3.60 -4.04
C SER A 150 4.84 4.62 -4.12
N SER A 151 5.68 4.60 -5.15
CA SER A 151 6.73 5.60 -5.36
C SER A 151 6.16 7.01 -5.49
N LEU A 152 5.05 7.17 -6.23
CA LEU A 152 4.34 8.45 -6.30
C LEU A 152 3.76 8.85 -4.94
N VAL A 153 3.09 7.93 -4.25
CA VAL A 153 2.49 8.21 -2.93
C VAL A 153 3.55 8.63 -1.92
N VAL A 154 4.73 8.00 -1.92
CA VAL A 154 5.88 8.39 -1.08
C VAL A 154 6.32 9.82 -1.40
N VAL A 155 6.47 10.19 -2.67
CA VAL A 155 6.80 11.56 -3.08
C VAL A 155 5.74 12.54 -2.59
N LEU A 156 4.46 12.22 -2.74
CA LEU A 156 3.36 13.06 -2.28
C LEU A 156 3.31 13.19 -0.74
N HIS A 157 3.68 12.16 0.01
CA HIS A 157 3.78 12.26 1.46
C HIS A 157 4.81 13.31 1.89
N PHE A 158 5.96 13.37 1.22
CA PHE A 158 7.00 14.34 1.55
C PHE A 158 6.76 15.74 0.95
N THR A 159 5.91 15.88 -0.05
CA THR A 159 5.58 17.17 -0.68
C THR A 159 4.28 17.75 -0.15
N LEU A 160 3.17 17.11 -0.50
CA LEU A 160 1.82 17.60 -0.22
C LEU A 160 1.49 17.61 1.27
N ASN A 161 1.82 16.53 1.99
CA ASN A 161 1.50 16.43 3.41
C ASN A 161 2.25 17.47 4.23
N ILE A 162 3.52 17.72 3.90
CA ILE A 162 4.32 18.75 4.57
C ILE A 162 3.85 20.15 4.19
N PHE A 163 3.51 20.38 2.91
CA PHE A 163 2.94 21.63 2.45
C PHE A 163 1.65 21.97 3.21
N LEU A 164 0.74 21.02 3.32
CA LEU A 164 -0.51 21.21 4.07
C LEU A 164 -0.27 21.47 5.56
N ALA A 165 0.65 20.70 6.19
CA ALA A 165 0.95 20.84 7.60
C ALA A 165 1.66 22.15 7.96
N LYS A 166 2.65 22.57 7.18
CA LYS A 166 3.50 23.75 7.44
C LYS A 166 3.05 25.00 6.70
N LYS A 167 2.14 24.89 5.74
CA LYS A 167 1.74 25.98 4.81
C LYS A 167 2.95 26.60 4.07
N LYS A 168 4.05 25.85 3.99
CA LYS A 168 5.28 26.24 3.29
C LYS A 168 5.84 25.02 2.56
N PHE A 169 6.32 25.26 1.34
CA PHE A 169 6.99 24.22 0.56
C PHE A 169 8.44 24.13 1.07
N ASP A 170 8.78 23.00 1.67
CA ASP A 170 10.11 22.76 2.24
C ASP A 170 10.85 21.67 1.44
N LEU A 171 11.57 22.11 0.42
CA LEU A 171 12.36 21.22 -0.43
C LEU A 171 13.43 20.43 0.35
N ASN A 172 13.92 20.97 1.48
CA ASN A 172 14.93 20.29 2.28
C ASN A 172 14.42 18.95 2.85
N VAL A 173 13.14 18.80 3.06
CA VAL A 173 12.56 17.54 3.56
C VAL A 173 12.59 16.47 2.47
N ILE A 174 12.32 16.85 1.22
CA ILE A 174 12.39 15.93 0.07
C ILE A 174 13.82 15.50 -0.15
N VAL A 175 14.75 16.48 -0.22
CA VAL A 175 16.17 16.25 -0.45
C VAL A 175 16.84 15.46 0.66
N LYS A 176 16.30 15.49 1.89
CA LYS A 176 16.80 14.67 3.01
C LYS A 176 16.18 13.30 3.12
N SER A 177 15.17 12.97 2.29
CA SER A 177 14.48 11.69 2.36
C SER A 177 15.26 10.57 1.66
N PRO A 178 15.69 9.51 2.37
CA PRO A 178 16.34 8.35 1.74
C PRO A 178 15.42 7.65 0.72
N ALA A 179 14.11 7.66 0.95
CA ALA A 179 13.14 7.07 0.03
C ALA A 179 13.11 7.81 -1.33
N PHE A 180 13.26 9.13 -1.33
CA PHE A 180 13.35 9.90 -2.58
C PHE A 180 14.57 9.48 -3.42
N TYR A 181 15.73 9.36 -2.79
CA TYR A 181 16.94 8.90 -3.49
C TYR A 181 16.82 7.46 -3.99
N SER A 182 16.18 6.59 -3.21
CA SER A 182 15.97 5.20 -3.65
C SER A 182 15.11 5.13 -4.92
N ILE A 183 14.04 5.93 -4.99
CA ILE A 183 13.21 6.04 -6.21
C ILE A 183 14.06 6.55 -7.38
N LEU A 184 14.81 7.63 -7.19
CA LEU A 184 15.63 8.23 -8.23
C LEU A 184 16.65 7.23 -8.79
N VAL A 185 17.43 6.60 -7.90
CA VAL A 185 18.42 5.59 -8.30
C VAL A 185 17.74 4.43 -9.02
N THR A 186 16.63 3.91 -8.50
CA THR A 186 15.94 2.78 -9.12
C THR A 186 15.39 3.13 -10.50
N VAL A 187 14.82 4.33 -10.67
CA VAL A 187 14.35 4.80 -11.99
C VAL A 187 15.48 4.90 -13.00
N ILE A 188 16.68 5.37 -12.58
CA ILE A 188 17.87 5.38 -13.43
C ILE A 188 18.24 3.95 -13.87
N PHE A 189 18.28 2.99 -12.94
CA PHE A 189 18.58 1.59 -13.26
C PHE A 189 17.54 0.97 -14.22
N LEU A 190 16.26 1.28 -14.03
CA LEU A 190 15.19 0.83 -14.93
C LEU A 190 15.30 1.46 -16.32
N TYR A 191 15.60 2.76 -16.39
CA TYR A 191 15.70 3.49 -17.66
C TYR A 191 16.84 2.99 -18.54
N PHE A 192 18.00 2.74 -17.93
CA PHE A 192 19.19 2.23 -18.62
C PHE A 192 19.26 0.72 -18.69
N GLU A 193 18.22 0.01 -18.19
CA GLU A 193 18.16 -1.45 -18.14
C GLU A 193 19.37 -2.10 -17.45
N ILE A 194 19.96 -1.40 -16.46
CA ILE A 194 21.13 -1.87 -15.72
C ILE A 194 20.67 -2.94 -14.70
N PRO A 195 21.18 -4.18 -14.77
CA PRO A 195 20.83 -5.19 -13.78
C PRO A 195 21.40 -4.82 -12.42
N MET A 196 20.55 -4.91 -11.38
CA MET A 196 21.00 -4.69 -10.00
C MET A 196 21.90 -5.85 -9.55
N PRO A 197 23.09 -5.57 -8.96
CA PRO A 197 23.99 -6.61 -8.47
C PRO A 197 23.30 -7.50 -7.43
N GLN A 198 23.54 -8.83 -7.51
CA GLN A 198 22.83 -9.81 -6.69
C GLN A 198 23.03 -9.60 -5.19
N PHE A 199 24.21 -9.17 -4.74
CA PHE A 199 24.46 -8.88 -3.33
C PHE A 199 23.61 -7.71 -2.81
N VAL A 200 23.38 -6.68 -3.66
CA VAL A 200 22.47 -5.57 -3.34
C VAL A 200 21.04 -6.07 -3.25
N LEU A 201 20.58 -6.85 -4.26
CA LEU A 201 19.22 -7.43 -4.25
C LEU A 201 18.96 -8.26 -3.00
N ASN A 202 19.89 -9.12 -2.60
CA ASN A 202 19.75 -9.95 -1.40
C ASN A 202 19.65 -9.09 -0.14
N THR A 203 20.45 -8.03 -0.05
CA THR A 203 20.44 -7.12 1.10
C THR A 203 19.13 -6.34 1.19
N VAL A 204 18.71 -5.70 0.09
CA VAL A 204 17.47 -4.93 0.09
C VAL A 204 16.25 -5.81 0.25
N MET A 205 16.28 -7.07 -0.19
CA MET A 205 15.23 -8.06 0.04
C MET A 205 15.02 -8.31 1.54
N LEU A 206 16.09 -8.59 2.28
CA LEU A 206 16.00 -8.83 3.72
C LEU A 206 15.48 -7.62 4.48
N LEU A 207 15.96 -6.41 4.13
CA LEU A 207 15.51 -5.17 4.75
C LEU A 207 14.04 -4.86 4.39
N ALA A 208 13.63 -5.12 3.15
CA ALA A 208 12.27 -4.90 2.68
C ALA A 208 11.26 -5.82 3.40
N TYR A 209 11.55 -7.12 3.49
CA TYR A 209 10.65 -8.05 4.17
C TYR A 209 10.58 -7.79 5.67
N THR A 210 11.70 -7.45 6.31
CA THR A 210 11.72 -7.04 7.72
C THR A 210 10.83 -5.80 7.93
N MET A 211 10.91 -4.81 7.02
CA MET A 211 10.08 -3.62 7.09
C MET A 211 8.59 -3.95 6.99
N ILE A 212 8.17 -4.81 6.05
CA ILE A 212 6.77 -5.21 5.89
C ILE A 212 6.22 -5.79 7.20
N VAL A 213 6.95 -6.73 7.81
CA VAL A 213 6.53 -7.35 9.07
C VAL A 213 6.44 -6.33 10.20
N LEU A 214 7.49 -5.52 10.40
CA LEU A 214 7.56 -4.56 11.48
C LEU A 214 6.49 -3.47 11.37
N ILE A 215 6.21 -2.97 10.16
CA ILE A 215 5.22 -1.91 9.97
C ILE A 215 3.78 -2.43 10.14
N LEU A 216 3.50 -3.66 9.72
CA LEU A 216 2.21 -4.31 9.97
C LEU A 216 1.99 -4.56 11.47
N MET A 217 3.02 -5.00 12.19
CA MET A 217 2.96 -5.12 13.65
C MET A 217 2.77 -3.76 14.32
N SER A 218 3.48 -2.73 13.88
CA SER A 218 3.33 -1.35 14.40
C SER A 218 1.91 -0.82 14.17
N LEU A 219 1.30 -1.14 13.03
CA LEU A 219 -0.11 -0.81 12.77
C LEU A 219 -1.04 -1.47 13.80
N GLY A 220 -0.82 -2.75 14.11
CA GLY A 220 -1.56 -3.48 15.14
C GLY A 220 -1.40 -2.86 16.54
N ILE A 221 -0.18 -2.50 16.91
CA ILE A 221 0.11 -1.78 18.16
C ILE A 221 -0.64 -0.43 18.19
N GLY A 222 -0.58 0.33 17.11
CA GLY A 222 -1.25 1.62 17.00
C GLY A 222 -2.76 1.54 17.20
N LEU A 223 -3.41 0.45 16.74
CA LEU A 223 -4.84 0.23 16.96
C LEU A 223 -5.20 0.15 18.45
N THR A 224 -4.32 -0.35 19.32
CA THR A 224 -4.57 -0.41 20.78
C THR A 224 -4.47 0.96 21.45
N GLN A 225 -3.75 1.89 20.84
CA GLN A 225 -3.52 3.25 21.37
C GLN A 225 -4.55 4.26 20.87
N MET A 226 -5.44 3.87 19.94
CA MET A 226 -6.48 4.73 19.40
C MET A 226 -7.60 4.95 20.42
N LYS A 227 -7.98 6.21 20.65
CA LYS A 227 -9.15 6.55 21.47
C LYS A 227 -10.45 6.21 20.72
N VAL A 228 -11.43 5.64 21.42
CA VAL A 228 -12.74 5.23 20.85
C VAL A 228 -13.43 6.38 20.09
N PHE A 229 -13.27 7.63 20.55
CA PHE A 229 -13.85 8.81 19.90
C PHE A 229 -13.24 9.08 18.52
N SER A 230 -11.92 8.86 18.36
CA SER A 230 -11.22 8.98 17.07
C SER A 230 -11.67 7.92 16.07
N PHE A 231 -11.99 6.71 16.56
CA PHE A 231 -12.45 5.60 15.74
C PHE A 231 -13.80 5.89 15.07
N LYS A 232 -14.76 6.44 15.80
CA LYS A 232 -16.07 6.83 15.26
C LYS A 232 -15.97 7.92 14.18
N SER A 233 -15.13 8.92 14.39
CA SER A 233 -14.88 9.97 13.40
C SER A 233 -14.23 9.40 12.15
N SER A 234 -13.25 8.50 12.29
CA SER A 234 -12.57 7.85 11.17
C SER A 234 -13.50 6.97 10.33
N ILE A 235 -14.42 6.24 10.95
CA ILE A 235 -15.44 5.45 10.23
C ILE A 235 -16.33 6.36 9.39
N ILE A 236 -16.82 7.46 9.96
CA ILE A 236 -17.69 8.41 9.24
C ILE A 236 -16.94 8.99 8.03
N THR A 237 -15.66 9.32 8.18
CA THR A 237 -14.82 9.86 7.10
C THR A 237 -14.47 8.79 6.05
N SER A 238 -14.48 7.50 6.40
CA SER A 238 -14.15 6.40 5.48
C SER A 238 -15.34 5.95 4.62
N ILE A 239 -16.57 6.27 5.02
CA ILE A 239 -17.80 5.88 4.31
C ILE A 239 -18.27 6.99 3.35
N GLY A 240 -17.84 8.23 3.55
CA GLY A 240 -18.14 9.37 2.69
C GLY A 240 -17.17 9.49 1.54
#